data_e44df8daccbb79877fe3acc8bc07c457
#
_entry.id   e44df8daccbb79877fe3acc8bc07c457
#
_cell.length_a   1.000
_cell.length_b   1.000
_cell.length_c   1.000
_cell.angle_alpha   90.00
_cell.angle_beta   90.00
_cell.angle_gamma   90.00
#
_symmetry.space_group_name_H-M   'P 1'
#
loop_
_entity.id
_entity.type
_entity.pdbx_description
1 polymer ?
#
loop_
_entity_poly.entity_id
_entity_poly.type
_entity_poly.pdbx_seq_one_letter_code
_entity_poly.pdbx_strand_id
1 'polypeptide(L)' 'MSAALPSPPAPSPRGRNPLPVEALQIRLGGLLREREALHEAASPLALERNRREIVRVQWKLTYALLELHGL' A
#
# COMPACT_ATOMS: atom_id res chain seq x y z
N MET A 1 -44.56 6.77 -1.08
CA MET A 1 -43.53 7.22 -0.64
C MET A 1 -42.41 6.57 -1.12
N SER A 2 -41.68 7.16 -1.55
CA SER A 2 -40.67 6.54 -2.06
C SER A 2 -39.65 6.53 -1.19
N ALA A 3 -39.44 5.59 -0.77
CA ALA A 3 -38.25 5.45 -0.23
C ALA A 3 -37.31 5.63 -1.27
N ALA A 4 -36.89 6.72 -1.41
CA ALA A 4 -35.82 6.91 -2.25
C ALA A 4 -34.73 5.99 -1.83
N LEU A 5 -34.42 5.11 -2.66
CA LEU A 5 -33.28 4.31 -2.39
C LEU A 5 -32.12 5.21 -2.32
N PRO A 6 -31.33 5.09 -1.31
CA PRO A 6 -30.14 5.87 -1.26
C PRO A 6 -29.33 5.51 -2.47
N SER A 7 -28.96 6.47 -3.20
CA SER A 7 -28.02 6.22 -4.23
C SER A 7 -26.82 5.58 -3.62
N PRO A 8 -26.21 4.66 -4.31
CA PRO A 8 -24.91 4.18 -3.85
C PRO A 8 -24.04 5.38 -3.69
N PRO A 9 -23.29 5.45 -2.63
CA PRO A 9 -22.44 6.59 -2.44
C PRO A 9 -21.53 6.73 -3.63
N ALA A 10 -21.55 7.90 -4.18
CA ALA A 10 -20.60 8.19 -5.20
C ALA A 10 -19.22 7.90 -4.62
N PRO A 11 -18.33 7.34 -5.41
CA PRO A 11 -16.99 7.15 -4.91
C PRO A 11 -16.44 8.49 -4.52
N SER A 12 -16.37 8.72 -3.25
CA SER A 12 -15.78 9.95 -2.79
C SER A 12 -14.29 9.84 -3.01
N PRO A 13 -13.60 10.95 -3.05
CA PRO A 13 -12.14 10.87 -3.15
C PRO A 13 -11.51 10.00 -2.07
N ARG A 14 -12.15 9.98 -0.91
CA ARG A 14 -11.63 9.13 0.15
C ARG A 14 -11.99 7.68 -0.02
N GLY A 15 -13.08 7.40 -0.72
CA GLY A 15 -13.48 6.03 -0.97
C GLY A 15 -12.95 5.49 -2.26
N ARG A 16 -12.23 6.29 -3.00
CA ARG A 16 -11.69 5.85 -4.26
C ARG A 16 -10.50 4.95 -4.02
N ASN A 17 -10.42 3.89 -4.80
CA ASN A 17 -9.25 3.04 -4.71
C ASN A 17 -8.02 3.83 -5.11
N PRO A 18 -6.96 3.75 -4.35
CA PRO A 18 -5.74 4.44 -4.74
C PRO A 18 -5.18 3.85 -6.02
N LEU A 19 -4.45 4.65 -6.76
CA LEU A 19 -3.71 4.14 -7.89
C LEU A 19 -2.71 3.10 -7.42
N PRO A 20 -2.34 2.15 -8.27
CA PRO A 20 -1.39 1.11 -7.87
C PRO A 20 -0.09 1.67 -7.26
N VAL A 21 0.43 2.75 -7.83
CA VAL A 21 1.64 3.37 -7.29
C VAL A 21 1.39 3.91 -5.89
N GLU A 22 0.27 4.60 -5.68
CA GLU A 22 -0.06 5.15 -4.38
C GLU A 22 -0.23 4.05 -3.34
N ALA A 23 -0.94 2.97 -3.71
CA ALA A 23 -1.15 1.87 -2.79
C ALA A 23 0.17 1.24 -2.37
N LEU A 24 1.09 1.07 -3.31
CA LEU A 24 2.39 0.50 -3.02
C LEU A 24 3.25 1.43 -2.18
N GLN A 25 3.16 2.74 -2.41
CA GLN A 25 3.88 3.71 -1.60
C GLN A 25 3.39 3.72 -0.16
N ILE A 26 2.09 3.64 0.03
CA ILE A 26 1.50 3.57 1.37
C ILE A 26 1.97 2.30 2.08
N ARG A 27 1.94 1.18 1.38
CA ARG A 27 2.38 -0.07 1.96
C ARG A 27 3.87 -0.04 2.30
N LEU A 28 4.68 0.51 1.43
CA LEU A 28 6.12 0.63 1.69
C LEU A 28 6.37 1.48 2.93
N GLY A 29 5.66 2.60 3.06
CA GLY A 29 5.80 3.45 4.23
C GLY A 29 5.45 2.71 5.51
N GLY A 30 4.38 1.89 5.47
CA GLY A 30 4.00 1.07 6.61
C GLY A 30 5.06 0.04 6.99
N LEU A 31 5.65 -0.60 5.97
CA LEU A 31 6.70 -1.58 6.20
C LEU A 31 7.96 -0.96 6.76
N LEU A 32 8.30 0.25 6.34
CA LEU A 32 9.47 0.94 6.88
C LEU A 32 9.26 1.33 8.35
N ARG A 33 8.06 1.74 8.72
CA ARG A 33 7.75 2.02 10.12
C ARG A 33 7.76 0.75 10.96
N GLU A 34 7.23 -0.34 10.40
CA GLU A 34 7.27 -1.64 11.06
C GLU A 34 8.70 -2.08 11.31
N ARG A 35 9.59 -1.82 10.34
CA ARG A 35 10.99 -2.18 10.48
C ARG A 35 11.64 -1.51 11.68
N GLU A 36 11.33 -0.26 11.94
CA GLU A 36 11.87 0.43 13.09
C GLU A 36 11.39 -0.20 14.40
N ALA A 37 10.10 -0.54 14.46
CA ALA A 37 9.55 -1.20 15.64
C ALA A 37 10.18 -2.57 15.84
N LEU A 38 10.45 -3.30 14.77
CA LEU A 38 11.07 -4.62 14.86
C LEU A 38 12.53 -4.55 15.31
N HIS A 39 13.24 -3.50 14.95
CA HIS A 39 14.60 -3.30 15.44
C HIS A 39 14.59 -3.13 16.94
N GLU A 40 13.64 -2.37 17.48
CA GLU A 40 13.54 -2.20 18.92
C GLU A 40 13.14 -3.49 19.61
N ALA A 41 12.32 -4.31 18.97
CA ALA A 41 11.90 -5.59 19.53
C ALA A 41 12.98 -6.66 19.42
N ALA A 42 14.05 -6.39 18.68
CA ALA A 42 15.16 -7.33 18.50
C ALA A 42 14.69 -8.70 17.99
N SER A 43 13.85 -8.70 16.97
CA SER A 43 13.30 -9.93 16.41
C SER A 43 13.92 -10.20 15.04
N PRO A 44 14.98 -11.01 14.96
CA PRO A 44 15.67 -11.23 13.68
C PRO A 44 14.80 -11.89 12.61
N LEU A 45 13.95 -12.82 13.02
CA LEU A 45 13.07 -13.48 12.04
C LEU A 45 12.05 -12.53 11.47
N ALA A 46 11.46 -11.70 12.33
CA ALA A 46 10.48 -10.73 11.88
C ALA A 46 11.14 -9.67 10.99
N LEU A 47 12.38 -9.27 11.31
CA LEU A 47 13.14 -8.34 10.48
C LEU A 47 13.41 -8.92 9.10
N GLU A 48 13.74 -10.20 9.03
CA GLU A 48 13.99 -10.85 7.75
C GLU A 48 12.72 -10.90 6.91
N ARG A 49 11.59 -11.22 7.51
CA ARG A 49 10.32 -11.22 6.79
C ARG A 49 9.97 -9.83 6.31
N ASN A 50 10.18 -8.85 7.14
CA ASN A 50 9.93 -7.46 6.80
C ASN A 50 10.81 -7.04 5.63
N ARG A 51 12.10 -7.39 5.67
CA ARG A 51 13.02 -7.06 4.59
C ARG A 51 12.56 -7.65 3.25
N ARG A 52 12.16 -8.91 3.27
CA ARG A 52 11.67 -9.57 2.05
C ARG A 52 10.44 -8.88 1.49
N GLU A 53 9.55 -8.47 2.37
CA GLU A 53 8.34 -7.80 1.94
C GLU A 53 8.64 -6.41 1.37
N ILE A 54 9.57 -5.69 1.97
CA ILE A 54 10.00 -4.40 1.46
C ILE A 54 10.55 -4.56 0.05
N VAL A 55 11.44 -5.52 -0.17
CA VAL A 55 12.02 -5.76 -1.48
C VAL A 55 10.93 -6.09 -2.50
N ARG A 56 9.98 -6.93 -2.11
CA ARG A 56 8.87 -7.30 -3.00
C ARG A 56 8.04 -6.08 -3.40
N VAL A 57 7.73 -5.23 -2.44
CA VAL A 57 6.94 -4.03 -2.70
C VAL A 57 7.73 -3.06 -3.57
N GLN A 58 9.03 -2.94 -3.34
CA GLN A 58 9.88 -2.09 -4.16
C GLN A 58 9.88 -2.54 -5.62
N TRP A 59 9.95 -3.85 -5.86
CA TRP A 59 9.88 -4.36 -7.22
C TRP A 59 8.55 -4.08 -7.87
N LYS A 60 7.47 -4.29 -7.14
CA LYS A 60 6.13 -4.00 -7.66
C LYS A 60 5.99 -2.52 -7.97
N LEU A 61 6.54 -1.67 -7.13
CA LEU A 61 6.49 -0.24 -7.35
C LEU A 61 7.28 0.15 -8.60
N THR A 62 8.44 -0.45 -8.78
CA THR A 62 9.25 -0.22 -9.98
C THR A 62 8.47 -0.57 -11.24
N TYR A 63 7.86 -1.75 -11.27
CA TYR A 63 7.08 -2.17 -12.43
C TYR A 63 5.88 -1.27 -12.66
N ALA A 64 5.20 -0.87 -11.58
CA ALA A 64 4.06 0.02 -11.72
C ALA A 64 4.46 1.37 -12.30
N LEU A 65 5.62 1.88 -11.90
CA LEU A 65 6.13 3.14 -12.43
C LEU A 65 6.52 3.00 -13.89
N LEU A 66 7.13 1.88 -14.27
CA LEU A 66 7.48 1.65 -15.66
C LEU A 66 6.22 1.61 -16.54
N GLU A 67 5.18 0.94 -16.08
CA GLU A 67 3.93 0.90 -16.82
C GLU A 67 3.31 2.28 -16.94
N LEU A 68 3.34 3.03 -15.85
CA LEU A 68 2.75 4.36 -15.83
C LEU A 68 3.42 5.29 -16.84
N HIS A 69 4.73 5.16 -16.97
CA HIS A 69 5.49 6.02 -17.88
C HIS A 69 5.64 5.44 -19.29
N GLY A 70 5.08 4.28 -19.54
CA GLY A 70 5.15 3.68 -20.87
C GLY A 70 6.51 3.13 -21.24
N LEU A 71 7.30 2.78 -20.24
CA LEU A 71 8.64 2.29 -20.48
C LEU A 71 8.73 0.77 -20.55
#